data_f62a5da3c79fd239f93aba6c50800887
#
_entry.id   f62a5da3c79fd239f93aba6c50800887
#
_cell.length_a   1.000
_cell.length_b   1.000
_cell.length_c   1.000
_cell.angle_alpha   90.00
_cell.angle_beta   90.00
_cell.angle_gamma   90.00
#
_symmetry.space_group_name_H-M   'P 1'
#
loop_
_entity.id
_entity.type
_entity.pdbx_description
1 polymer ?
#
loop_
_entity_poly.entity_id
_entity_poly.type
_entity_poly.pdbx_seq_one_letter_code
_entity_poly.pdbx_strand_id
1 'polypeptide(L)'
;MKKAIMTMVIAAGLYACGGGESTETTTQPISNATTEETAPAATTEAAAPATAEAAAPKKDGQALINGSDCRTCHKDDAKLIGPAYQDVAKKYENNAANVKMLAEKVINGGQGNWGEIPMAGHPNLSQEDATAMVEYILSMKK
;
A
#
# COMPACT_ATOMS: atom_id res chain seq x y z
N MET A 1 -26.33 38.63 -14.68
CA MET A 1 -25.82 40.01 -14.83
C MET A 1 -24.97 40.35 -13.60
N LYS A 2 -23.82 40.91 -13.86
CA LYS A 2 -22.76 41.42 -12.94
C LYS A 2 -21.61 40.43 -12.71
N LYS A 3 -20.66 40.56 -13.63
CA LYS A 3 -19.25 40.14 -13.55
C LYS A 3 -18.55 41.02 -12.50
N ALA A 4 -17.87 40.44 -11.56
CA ALA A 4 -16.86 41.12 -10.74
C ALA A 4 -15.51 40.47 -10.99
N ILE A 5 -14.71 41.17 -11.76
CA ILE A 5 -13.30 40.91 -11.99
C ILE A 5 -12.58 41.49 -10.77
N MET A 6 -11.88 40.63 -10.03
CA MET A 6 -10.99 41.10 -8.96
C MET A 6 -9.57 40.70 -9.32
N THR A 7 -8.90 41.69 -9.87
CA THR A 7 -7.46 41.69 -10.13
C THR A 7 -6.73 41.79 -8.80
N MET A 8 -5.87 40.87 -8.45
CA MET A 8 -4.98 41.05 -7.30
C MET A 8 -3.53 40.87 -7.73
N VAL A 9 -2.81 41.93 -7.44
CA VAL A 9 -1.47 42.31 -7.84
C VAL A 9 -0.42 41.42 -7.15
N ILE A 10 0.60 41.10 -7.93
CA ILE A 10 1.85 40.43 -7.63
C ILE A 10 2.67 41.28 -6.64
N ALA A 11 3.21 40.66 -5.61
CA ALA A 11 4.35 41.19 -4.88
C ALA A 11 5.46 40.11 -4.85
N ALA A 12 6.50 40.37 -5.64
CA ALA A 12 7.75 39.67 -5.64
C ALA A 12 8.54 40.03 -4.37
N GLY A 13 8.96 39.04 -3.63
CA GLY A 13 9.90 39.19 -2.52
C GLY A 13 11.10 38.27 -2.72
N LEU A 14 12.18 38.85 -3.25
CA LEU A 14 13.52 38.25 -3.26
C LEU A 14 14.07 38.27 -1.84
N TYR A 15 14.43 37.08 -1.31
CA TYR A 15 15.39 37.01 -0.23
C TYR A 15 16.53 36.09 -0.65
N ALA A 16 17.62 36.71 -1.00
CA ALA A 16 18.94 36.14 -1.11
C ALA A 16 19.67 36.31 0.22
N CYS A 17 20.63 35.46 0.46
CA CYS A 17 21.75 35.47 1.42
C CYS A 17 21.63 34.34 2.44
N GLY A 18 22.67 33.57 2.63
CA GLY A 18 24.09 33.45 2.51
C GLY A 18 24.45 32.13 3.13
N GLY A 19 25.35 31.35 2.64
CA GLY A 19 26.76 31.43 2.86
C GLY A 19 27.13 30.72 4.16
N GLY A 20 27.78 29.55 4.07
CA GLY A 20 28.36 28.81 5.21
C GLY A 20 29.14 27.62 4.72
N GLU A 21 30.32 27.91 4.17
CA GLU A 21 31.40 27.00 3.86
C GLU A 21 32.11 26.60 5.17
N SER A 22 32.37 25.33 5.38
CA SER A 22 33.45 24.85 6.23
C SER A 22 33.84 23.43 5.85
N THR A 23 34.88 23.39 5.09
CA THR A 23 36.03 22.51 5.00
C THR A 23 36.38 21.80 6.33
N GLU A 24 36.72 20.54 6.27
CA GLU A 24 38.04 19.91 6.48
C GLU A 24 37.85 18.40 6.62
N THR A 25 38.33 17.61 5.68
CA THR A 25 39.62 16.94 5.56
C THR A 25 40.07 16.21 6.83
N THR A 26 40.08 14.89 6.77
CA THR A 26 41.16 14.04 7.28
C THR A 26 41.01 12.63 6.72
N THR A 27 41.70 12.36 5.66
CA THR A 27 42.77 11.37 5.43
C THR A 27 42.62 9.98 6.05
N GLN A 28 42.51 9.03 5.15
CA GLN A 28 42.96 7.65 5.02
C GLN A 28 44.20 7.23 5.86
N PRO A 29 44.73 6.01 5.78
CA PRO A 29 44.20 4.70 5.35
C PRO A 29 44.56 3.56 6.34
N ILE A 30 44.11 2.33 6.14
CA ILE A 30 44.98 1.16 6.30
C ILE A 30 44.42 -0.02 5.51
N SER A 31 45.27 -0.50 4.66
CA SER A 31 45.26 -1.73 3.91
C SER A 31 45.30 -2.98 4.80
N ASN A 32 44.81 -4.03 4.33
CA ASN A 32 45.36 -5.39 4.10
C ASN A 32 44.30 -6.41 4.39
N ALA A 33 44.14 -7.45 3.73
CA ALA A 33 44.81 -8.31 2.79
C ALA A 33 43.83 -9.45 2.48
N THR A 34 43.70 -9.75 1.24
CA THR A 34 43.72 -11.10 0.64
C THR A 34 43.49 -12.29 1.55
N THR A 35 42.47 -13.05 1.31
CA THR A 35 42.61 -14.50 1.11
C THR A 35 41.47 -15.01 0.26
N GLU A 36 41.85 -15.67 -0.74
CA GLU A 36 41.24 -16.49 -1.78
C GLU A 36 40.27 -17.55 -1.25
N GLU A 37 39.36 -17.85 -2.18
CA GLU A 37 38.96 -19.21 -2.59
C GLU A 37 38.09 -20.03 -1.64
N THR A 38 36.87 -20.23 -2.03
CA THR A 38 36.34 -21.51 -2.46
C THR A 38 34.83 -21.38 -2.72
N ALA A 39 34.42 -21.40 -3.97
CA ALA A 39 33.11 -21.96 -4.30
C ALA A 39 33.23 -23.49 -4.17
N PRO A 40 32.24 -24.17 -3.61
CA PRO A 40 31.40 -24.92 -4.53
C PRO A 40 29.93 -25.07 -4.11
N ALA A 41 29.21 -25.53 -5.09
CA ALA A 41 27.99 -26.33 -5.04
C ALA A 41 26.64 -25.62 -4.90
N ALA A 42 26.02 -25.52 -6.07
CA ALA A 42 24.59 -25.56 -6.26
C ALA A 42 23.93 -26.59 -5.32
N THR A 43 23.11 -26.10 -4.42
CA THR A 43 22.07 -26.92 -3.83
C THR A 43 20.76 -26.47 -4.42
N THR A 44 20.28 -27.25 -5.34
CA THR A 44 18.91 -27.28 -5.81
C THR A 44 18.03 -27.54 -4.60
N GLU A 45 17.48 -26.50 -4.00
CA GLU A 45 16.46 -26.68 -2.99
C GLU A 45 15.13 -26.84 -3.69
N ALA A 46 14.67 -28.05 -3.60
CA ALA A 46 13.41 -28.55 -4.12
C ALA A 46 12.27 -27.66 -3.65
N ALA A 47 11.44 -27.25 -4.62
CA ALA A 47 10.13 -26.71 -4.36
C ALA A 47 9.36 -27.61 -3.40
N ALA A 48 9.19 -27.18 -2.16
CA ALA A 48 8.26 -27.79 -1.25
C ALA A 48 6.85 -27.64 -1.84
N PRO A 49 6.07 -28.73 -1.89
CA PRO A 49 4.69 -28.63 -2.34
C PRO A 49 3.94 -27.72 -1.38
N ALA A 50 3.24 -26.72 -1.94
CA ALA A 50 2.29 -25.90 -1.20
C ALA A 50 1.30 -26.87 -0.50
N THR A 51 1.49 -27.03 0.79
CA THR A 51 0.54 -27.73 1.65
C THR A 51 -0.76 -26.95 1.54
N ALA A 52 -1.78 -27.58 0.98
CA ALA A 52 -3.14 -27.11 1.01
C ALA A 52 -3.50 -26.90 2.49
N GLU A 53 -3.49 -25.64 2.91
CA GLU A 53 -3.93 -25.24 4.23
C GLU A 53 -5.39 -25.62 4.37
N ALA A 54 -5.65 -26.57 5.25
CA ALA A 54 -6.97 -27.07 5.56
C ALA A 54 -7.87 -25.85 5.87
N ALA A 55 -8.96 -25.72 5.11
CA ALA A 55 -9.90 -24.62 5.20
C ALA A 55 -10.44 -24.51 6.64
N ALA A 56 -9.86 -23.60 7.41
CA ALA A 56 -10.50 -23.08 8.61
C ALA A 56 -11.88 -22.52 8.22
N PRO A 57 -12.90 -22.54 9.08
CA PRO A 57 -14.21 -22.03 8.76
C PRO A 57 -14.07 -20.61 8.24
N LYS A 58 -14.51 -20.37 6.98
CA LYS A 58 -14.37 -19.06 6.35
C LYS A 58 -15.06 -18.02 7.20
N LYS A 59 -14.30 -17.05 7.69
CA LYS A 59 -14.84 -15.91 8.44
C LYS A 59 -15.79 -15.12 7.54
N ASP A 60 -16.85 -14.57 8.12
CA ASP A 60 -17.80 -13.73 7.39
C ASP A 60 -17.20 -12.35 7.12
N GLY A 61 -16.66 -12.17 5.91
CA GLY A 61 -16.05 -10.92 5.47
C GLY A 61 -17.01 -9.73 5.50
N GLN A 62 -18.29 -9.95 5.23
CA GLN A 62 -19.30 -8.90 5.32
C GLN A 62 -19.52 -8.45 6.77
N ALA A 63 -19.62 -9.37 7.69
CA ALA A 63 -19.78 -9.06 9.11
C ALA A 63 -18.55 -8.31 9.64
N LEU A 64 -17.34 -8.71 9.24
CA LEU A 64 -16.10 -8.03 9.60
C LEU A 64 -16.06 -6.59 9.08
N ILE A 65 -16.46 -6.34 7.83
CA ILE A 65 -16.56 -5.00 7.24
C ILE A 65 -17.58 -4.14 8.00
N ASN A 66 -18.73 -4.71 8.33
CA ASN A 66 -19.78 -4.00 9.05
C ASN A 66 -19.43 -3.69 10.52
N GLY A 67 -18.58 -4.52 11.12
CA GLY A 67 -18.05 -4.33 12.47
C GLY A 67 -16.84 -3.37 12.54
N SER A 68 -16.36 -2.90 11.41
CA SER A 68 -15.21 -2.00 11.28
C SER A 68 -15.64 -0.62 10.80
N ASP A 69 -14.71 0.33 10.74
CA ASP A 69 -14.93 1.70 10.26
C ASP A 69 -14.88 1.84 8.72
N CYS A 70 -14.71 0.75 7.99
CA CYS A 70 -14.59 0.70 6.53
C CYS A 70 -15.71 1.45 5.80
N ARG A 71 -16.95 1.36 6.33
CA ARG A 71 -18.14 1.99 5.76
C ARG A 71 -18.14 3.51 5.85
N THR A 72 -17.24 4.10 6.64
CA THR A 72 -17.04 5.54 6.72
C THR A 72 -16.50 6.10 5.40
N CYS A 73 -15.65 5.32 4.72
CA CYS A 73 -14.98 5.74 3.49
C CYS A 73 -15.44 4.98 2.25
N HIS A 74 -16.04 3.80 2.40
CA HIS A 74 -16.45 2.93 1.30
C HIS A 74 -17.95 2.61 1.32
N LYS A 75 -18.54 2.47 0.14
CA LYS A 75 -19.87 1.91 -0.09
C LYS A 75 -19.80 0.76 -1.06
N ASP A 76 -20.88 -0.02 -1.14
CA ASP A 76 -20.92 -1.19 -2.02
C ASP A 76 -20.91 -0.79 -3.50
N ASP A 77 -21.71 0.21 -3.88
CA ASP A 77 -22.07 0.56 -5.25
C ASP A 77 -21.73 2.01 -5.64
N ALA A 78 -21.28 2.82 -4.72
CA ALA A 78 -20.99 4.23 -4.95
C ALA A 78 -19.63 4.64 -4.37
N LYS A 79 -18.90 5.47 -5.12
CA LYS A 79 -17.68 6.11 -4.61
C LYS A 79 -18.05 7.12 -3.52
N LEU A 80 -17.34 7.08 -2.41
CA LEU A 80 -17.42 8.06 -1.34
C LEU A 80 -16.06 8.76 -1.22
N ILE A 81 -15.33 8.55 -0.14
CA ILE A 81 -13.94 8.96 0.00
C ILE A 81 -13.05 7.97 -0.75
N GLY A 82 -13.23 6.68 -0.48
CA GLY A 82 -12.61 5.58 -1.21
C GLY A 82 -13.48 5.07 -2.38
N PRO A 83 -12.98 4.11 -3.16
CA PRO A 83 -13.74 3.48 -4.25
C PRO A 83 -14.91 2.67 -3.73
N ALA A 84 -15.93 2.48 -4.59
CA ALA A 84 -16.98 1.50 -4.32
C ALA A 84 -16.38 0.08 -4.30
N TYR A 85 -16.92 -0.80 -3.46
CA TYR A 85 -16.47 -2.20 -3.42
C TYR A 85 -16.69 -2.92 -4.74
N GLN A 86 -17.78 -2.63 -5.42
CA GLN A 86 -18.04 -3.16 -6.77
C GLN A 86 -17.03 -2.70 -7.81
N ASP A 87 -16.49 -1.49 -7.68
CA ASP A 87 -15.44 -1.00 -8.59
C ASP A 87 -14.11 -1.69 -8.31
N VAL A 88 -13.82 -1.99 -7.04
CA VAL A 88 -12.67 -2.83 -6.67
C VAL A 88 -12.84 -4.22 -7.28
N ALA A 89 -14.01 -4.84 -7.13
CA ALA A 89 -14.30 -6.15 -7.69
C ALA A 89 -14.22 -6.19 -9.23
N LYS A 90 -14.58 -5.10 -9.92
CA LYS A 90 -14.43 -4.99 -11.38
C LYS A 90 -12.98 -4.87 -11.80
N LYS A 91 -12.17 -4.14 -11.02
CA LYS A 91 -10.76 -3.88 -11.32
C LYS A 91 -9.85 -5.08 -11.06
N TYR A 92 -10.15 -5.86 -10.03
CA TYR A 92 -9.33 -6.99 -9.61
C TYR A 92 -10.11 -8.29 -9.71
N GLU A 93 -9.46 -9.31 -10.25
CA GLU A 93 -10.05 -10.65 -10.27
C GLU A 93 -9.95 -11.31 -8.90
N ASN A 94 -10.94 -12.14 -8.57
CA ASN A 94 -10.93 -12.91 -7.33
C ASN A 94 -9.99 -14.12 -7.48
N ASN A 95 -8.71 -13.89 -7.23
CA ASN A 95 -7.67 -14.90 -7.19
C ASN A 95 -6.74 -14.68 -5.99
N ALA A 96 -5.99 -15.70 -5.63
CA ALA A 96 -5.15 -15.68 -4.42
C ALA A 96 -4.13 -14.52 -4.41
N ALA A 97 -3.56 -14.16 -5.56
CA ALA A 97 -2.58 -13.07 -5.64
C ALA A 97 -3.23 -11.71 -5.35
N ASN A 98 -4.39 -11.41 -5.95
CA ASN A 98 -5.11 -10.17 -5.72
C ASN A 98 -5.68 -10.11 -4.29
N VAL A 99 -6.20 -11.23 -3.77
CA VAL A 99 -6.69 -11.31 -2.40
C VAL A 99 -5.58 -10.97 -1.42
N LYS A 100 -4.41 -11.58 -1.55
CA LYS A 100 -3.25 -11.30 -0.70
C LYS A 100 -2.83 -9.84 -0.78
N MET A 101 -2.62 -9.32 -2.00
CA MET A 101 -2.21 -7.93 -2.23
C MET A 101 -3.20 -6.93 -1.63
N LEU A 102 -4.50 -7.14 -1.82
CA LEU A 102 -5.54 -6.24 -1.30
C LEU A 102 -5.68 -6.36 0.22
N ALA A 103 -5.52 -7.55 0.82
CA ALA A 103 -5.50 -7.73 2.26
C ALA A 103 -4.32 -6.96 2.90
N GLU A 104 -3.14 -7.01 2.27
CA GLU A 104 -2.00 -6.18 2.69
C GLU A 104 -2.30 -4.69 2.58
N LYS A 105 -3.06 -4.25 1.56
CA LYS A 105 -3.53 -2.86 1.44
C LYS A 105 -4.51 -2.47 2.54
N VAL A 106 -5.37 -3.36 2.97
CA VAL A 106 -6.27 -3.11 4.12
C VAL A 106 -5.45 -2.91 5.39
N ILE A 107 -4.47 -3.76 5.65
CA ILE A 107 -3.64 -3.70 6.87
C ILE A 107 -2.72 -2.48 6.86
N ASN A 108 -2.02 -2.23 5.75
CA ASN A 108 -0.97 -1.21 5.67
C ASN A 108 -1.47 0.14 5.14
N GLY A 109 -2.65 0.17 4.52
CA GLY A 109 -3.13 1.36 3.83
C GLY A 109 -2.41 1.63 2.51
N GLY A 110 -2.46 2.86 2.05
CA GLY A 110 -1.75 3.31 0.85
C GLY A 110 -2.58 4.25 -0.03
N GLN A 111 -1.94 4.75 -1.09
CA GLN A 111 -2.56 5.69 -2.03
C GLN A 111 -2.14 5.40 -3.48
N GLY A 112 -2.70 6.14 -4.41
CA GLY A 112 -2.29 6.16 -5.82
C GLY A 112 -3.14 5.27 -6.73
N ASN A 113 -3.60 4.10 -6.28
CA ASN A 113 -4.37 3.18 -7.13
C ASN A 113 -5.77 3.70 -7.49
N TRP A 114 -6.33 4.54 -6.64
CA TRP A 114 -7.69 5.09 -6.74
C TRP A 114 -7.73 6.63 -6.62
N GLY A 115 -6.59 7.27 -6.72
CA GLY A 115 -6.41 8.71 -6.60
C GLY A 115 -5.42 9.07 -5.50
N GLU A 116 -5.38 10.35 -5.16
CA GLU A 116 -4.38 10.91 -4.25
C GLU A 116 -4.78 10.81 -2.77
N ILE A 117 -6.05 10.54 -2.48
CA ILE A 117 -6.53 10.40 -1.11
C ILE A 117 -6.01 9.09 -0.54
N PRO A 118 -5.22 9.11 0.54
CA PRO A 118 -4.70 7.90 1.12
C PRO A 118 -5.80 7.13 1.87
N MET A 119 -5.79 5.80 1.73
CA MET A 119 -6.51 4.89 2.60
C MET A 119 -5.70 4.68 3.87
N ALA A 120 -6.31 4.87 5.03
CA ALA A 120 -5.68 4.54 6.31
C ALA A 120 -5.45 3.02 6.41
N GLY A 121 -4.36 2.63 7.07
CA GLY A 121 -4.10 1.23 7.39
C GLY A 121 -4.83 0.79 8.66
N HIS A 122 -5.11 -0.51 8.75
CA HIS A 122 -5.77 -1.14 9.88
C HIS A 122 -4.86 -2.22 10.50
N PRO A 123 -3.76 -1.84 11.16
CA PRO A 123 -2.74 -2.77 11.64
C PRO A 123 -3.24 -3.73 12.73
N ASN A 124 -4.41 -3.46 13.30
CA ASN A 124 -5.04 -4.33 14.30
C ASN A 124 -5.85 -5.48 13.68
N LEU A 125 -6.08 -5.46 12.36
CA LEU A 125 -6.72 -6.57 11.67
C LEU A 125 -5.72 -7.69 11.44
N SER A 126 -6.15 -8.93 11.69
CA SER A 126 -5.37 -10.08 11.31
C SER A 126 -5.34 -10.26 9.79
N GLN A 127 -4.30 -10.91 9.28
CA GLN A 127 -4.22 -11.25 7.85
C GLN A 127 -5.43 -12.08 7.39
N GLU A 128 -5.93 -12.97 8.24
CA GLU A 128 -7.12 -13.79 7.96
C GLU A 128 -8.39 -12.95 7.84
N ASP A 129 -8.59 -11.99 8.76
CA ASP A 129 -9.76 -11.11 8.73
C ASP A 129 -9.72 -10.22 7.48
N ALA A 130 -8.58 -9.62 7.18
CA ALA A 130 -8.39 -8.81 5.98
C ALA A 130 -8.62 -9.65 4.70
N THR A 131 -8.15 -10.90 4.69
CA THR A 131 -8.38 -11.84 3.57
C THR A 131 -9.87 -12.12 3.38
N ALA A 132 -10.59 -12.44 4.44
CA ALA A 132 -12.04 -12.71 4.38
C ALA A 132 -12.82 -11.47 3.90
N MET A 133 -12.46 -10.28 4.38
CA MET A 133 -13.05 -9.01 3.90
C MET A 133 -12.83 -8.82 2.40
N VAL A 134 -11.62 -9.04 1.92
CA VAL A 134 -11.28 -8.88 0.49
C VAL A 134 -11.97 -9.93 -0.37
N GLU A 135 -12.01 -11.19 0.04
CA GLU A 135 -12.76 -12.25 -0.68
C GLU A 135 -14.24 -11.85 -0.84
N TYR A 136 -14.86 -11.32 0.21
CA TYR A 136 -16.23 -10.82 0.14
C TYR A 136 -16.34 -9.65 -0.85
N ILE A 137 -15.46 -8.65 -0.79
CA ILE A 137 -15.47 -7.51 -1.72
C ILE A 137 -15.33 -7.99 -3.16
N LEU A 138 -14.39 -8.88 -3.46
CA LEU A 138 -14.17 -9.37 -4.81
C LEU A 138 -15.30 -10.27 -5.32
N SER A 139 -16.10 -10.85 -4.42
CA SER A 139 -17.32 -11.59 -4.78
C SER A 139 -18.46 -10.70 -5.30
N MET A 140 -18.39 -9.38 -5.06
CA MET A 140 -19.42 -8.41 -5.51
C MET A 140 -19.35 -8.06 -7.01
N LYS A 141 -18.46 -8.70 -7.76
CA LYS A 141 -18.34 -8.48 -9.21
C LYS A 141 -19.65 -8.82 -9.90
N LYS A 142 -20.26 -7.80 -10.50
CA LYS A 142 -21.47 -7.90 -11.34
C LYS A 142 -21.11 -7.67 -12.80
#